data_9b847b72e76920ec6e5fb29e30e9bdaf
#
_entry.id   9b847b72e76920ec6e5fb29e30e9bdaf
#
_cell.length_a   1.000
_cell.length_b   1.000
_cell.length_c   1.000
_cell.angle_alpha   90.00
_cell.angle_beta   90.00
_cell.angle_gamma   90.00
#
_symmetry.space_group_name_H-M   'P 1'
#
loop_
_entity.id
_entity.type
_entity.pdbx_description
1 polymer ?
#
loop_
_entity_poly.entity_id
_entity_poly.type
_entity_poly.pdbx_seq_one_letter_code
_entity_poly.pdbx_strand_id
1 'polypeptide(L)'
;MDRQNYRPRIIDRKVEEYLSAFGAVCIEGPKWCGKTWTSAYHSKSGIYIGDPAGNFQNRQLAQLSPALVLEGETTRLIDEWQEVPPLWDAVRYQVDQTPKKGQFILTGSVTPNHKGILHSGAGRIARLRIMHRPGEIAPGRRIRTNDAKKC
;
A
#
# COMPACT_ATOMS: atom_id res chain seq x y z
N MET A 1 -6.71 -12.56 4.52
CA MET A 1 -7.73 -11.52 4.66
C MET A 1 -8.99 -11.94 3.93
N ASP A 2 -10.09 -11.85 4.59
CA ASP A 2 -11.37 -12.28 4.01
C ASP A 2 -12.01 -11.14 3.23
N ARG A 3 -12.01 -11.24 1.90
CA ARG A 3 -12.61 -10.25 0.99
C ARG A 3 -14.12 -10.13 1.18
N GLN A 4 -14.77 -11.16 1.70
CA GLN A 4 -16.22 -11.17 1.90
C GLN A 4 -16.66 -10.22 2.99
N ASN A 5 -15.79 -9.89 3.93
CA ASN A 5 -16.06 -8.98 5.03
C ASN A 5 -15.59 -7.53 4.78
N TYR A 6 -15.03 -7.27 3.60
CA TYR A 6 -14.62 -5.91 3.26
C TYR A 6 -15.85 -5.04 2.99
N ARG A 7 -15.87 -3.89 3.63
CA ARG A 7 -16.92 -2.89 3.39
C ARG A 7 -16.40 -1.82 2.44
N PRO A 8 -17.07 -1.58 1.31
CA PRO A 8 -16.66 -0.54 0.37
C PRO A 8 -16.53 0.82 1.05
N ARG A 9 -15.49 1.54 0.66
CA ARG A 9 -15.19 2.89 1.15
C ARG A 9 -15.21 3.85 -0.03
N ILE A 10 -15.39 5.14 0.26
CA ILE A 10 -15.38 6.19 -0.77
C ILE A 10 -14.07 6.18 -1.55
N ILE A 11 -12.97 5.86 -0.88
CA ILE A 11 -11.63 5.80 -1.45
C ILE A 11 -11.47 4.70 -2.51
N ASP A 12 -12.29 3.64 -2.48
CA ASP A 12 -12.15 2.50 -3.39
C ASP A 12 -12.26 2.91 -4.86
N ARG A 13 -13.18 3.83 -5.16
CA ARG A 13 -13.33 4.35 -6.53
C ARG A 13 -12.05 5.03 -7.00
N LYS A 14 -11.41 5.83 -6.15
CA LYS A 14 -10.14 6.49 -6.49
C LYS A 14 -9.01 5.50 -6.67
N VAL A 15 -8.94 4.47 -5.83
CA VAL A 15 -7.93 3.41 -5.96
C VAL A 15 -8.08 2.71 -7.31
N GLU A 16 -9.29 2.32 -7.69
CA GLU A 16 -9.57 1.69 -8.98
C GLU A 16 -9.21 2.61 -10.16
N GLU A 17 -9.58 3.88 -10.07
CA GLU A 17 -9.27 4.88 -11.07
C GLU A 17 -7.76 5.04 -11.25
N TYR A 18 -7.01 5.13 -10.16
CA TYR A 18 -5.56 5.27 -10.20
C TYR A 18 -4.87 4.00 -10.69
N LEU A 19 -5.35 2.83 -10.32
CA LEU A 19 -4.83 1.56 -10.83
C LEU A 19 -5.03 1.40 -12.34
N SER A 20 -6.08 2.00 -12.88
CA SER A 20 -6.33 1.99 -14.33
C SER A 20 -5.46 2.99 -15.09
N ALA A 21 -4.94 4.01 -14.43
CA ALA A 21 -4.17 5.10 -15.04
C ALA A 21 -2.66 4.99 -14.84
N PHE A 22 -2.20 4.39 -13.73
CA PHE A 22 -0.79 4.34 -13.34
C PHE A 22 -0.31 2.90 -13.16
N GLY A 23 0.99 2.68 -13.34
CA GLY A 23 1.62 1.38 -13.11
C GLY A 23 1.61 0.95 -11.65
N ALA A 24 1.71 1.89 -10.73
CA ALA A 24 1.65 1.65 -9.30
C ALA A 24 0.93 2.78 -8.58
N VAL A 25 0.36 2.47 -7.42
CA VAL A 25 -0.32 3.43 -6.55
C VAL A 25 0.24 3.31 -5.15
N CYS A 26 0.64 4.43 -4.55
CA CYS A 26 1.06 4.49 -3.17
C CYS A 26 -0.07 5.07 -2.32
N ILE A 27 -0.60 4.29 -1.41
CA ILE A 27 -1.64 4.71 -0.48
C ILE A 27 -0.97 5.12 0.83
N GLU A 28 -1.04 6.40 1.16
CA GLU A 28 -0.44 7.00 2.34
C GLU A 28 -1.51 7.40 3.34
N GLY A 29 -1.19 7.32 4.61
CA GLY A 29 -2.08 7.78 5.67
C GLY A 29 -1.54 7.41 7.05
N PRO A 30 -2.19 7.90 8.12
CA PRO A 30 -1.78 7.57 9.48
C PRO A 30 -1.89 6.07 9.74
N LYS A 31 -1.14 5.57 10.72
CA LYS A 31 -1.29 4.19 11.18
C LYS A 31 -2.74 3.94 11.59
N TRP A 32 -3.21 2.73 11.35
CA TRP A 32 -4.56 2.27 11.72
C TRP A 32 -5.71 2.91 10.94
N CYS A 33 -5.45 3.62 9.83
CA CYS A 33 -6.52 4.20 9.02
C CYS A 33 -7.15 3.23 7.99
N GLY A 34 -6.78 1.96 8.05
CA GLY A 34 -7.34 0.94 7.15
C GLY A 34 -6.66 0.86 5.79
N LYS A 35 -5.45 1.42 5.63
CA LYS A 35 -4.67 1.34 4.39
C LYS A 35 -4.47 -0.10 3.93
N THR A 36 -4.07 -0.97 4.85
CA THR A 36 -3.79 -2.37 4.56
C THR A 36 -5.04 -3.10 4.07
N TRP A 37 -6.17 -2.89 4.71
CA TRP A 37 -7.45 -3.49 4.30
C TRP A 37 -7.87 -3.05 2.90
N THR A 38 -7.87 -1.74 2.64
CA THR A 38 -8.21 -1.19 1.33
C THR A 38 -7.26 -1.70 0.26
N SER A 39 -5.96 -1.68 0.54
CA SER A 39 -4.93 -2.10 -0.40
C SER A 39 -5.01 -3.59 -0.72
N ALA A 40 -5.20 -4.41 0.31
CA ALA A 40 -5.33 -5.86 0.13
C ALA A 40 -6.60 -6.24 -0.63
N TYR A 41 -7.69 -5.51 -0.44
CA TYR A 41 -8.92 -5.73 -1.19
C TYR A 41 -8.72 -5.58 -2.71
N HIS A 42 -7.91 -4.60 -3.12
CA HIS A 42 -7.61 -4.34 -4.53
C HIS A 42 -6.40 -5.12 -5.07
N SER A 43 -5.80 -5.99 -4.26
CA SER A 43 -4.60 -6.75 -4.64
C SER A 43 -4.89 -8.23 -4.80
N LYS A 44 -4.13 -8.90 -5.65
CA LYS A 44 -4.20 -10.35 -5.87
C LYS A 44 -3.14 -11.11 -5.10
N SER A 45 -2.03 -10.48 -4.79
CA SER A 45 -0.95 -11.01 -3.96
C SER A 45 -0.37 -9.89 -3.10
N GLY A 46 0.50 -10.23 -2.16
CA GLY A 46 1.10 -9.19 -1.34
C GLY A 46 2.21 -9.69 -0.45
N ILE A 47 3.01 -8.75 0.02
CA ILE A 47 4.02 -8.97 1.03
C ILE A 47 3.90 -7.89 2.11
N TYR A 48 4.01 -8.31 3.35
CA TYR A 48 3.89 -7.44 4.53
C TYR A 48 5.29 -7.26 5.12
N ILE A 49 5.92 -6.14 4.82
CA ILE A 49 7.31 -5.87 5.24
C ILE A 49 7.43 -5.74 6.75
N GLY A 50 6.40 -5.22 7.41
CA GLY A 50 6.36 -5.07 8.85
C GLY A 50 5.99 -6.33 9.64
N ASP A 51 5.75 -7.46 8.97
CA ASP A 51 5.40 -8.72 9.63
C ASP A 51 6.61 -9.23 10.44
N PRO A 52 6.47 -9.47 11.77
CA PRO A 52 7.56 -9.97 12.60
C PRO A 52 7.88 -11.45 12.42
N ALA A 53 7.07 -12.20 11.68
CA ALA A 53 7.27 -13.63 11.45
C ALA A 53 8.68 -13.92 10.91
N GLY A 54 9.33 -14.95 11.43
CA GLY A 54 10.68 -15.33 11.02
C GLY A 54 11.73 -14.26 11.32
N ASN A 55 11.56 -13.52 12.42
CA ASN A 55 12.44 -12.40 12.79
C ASN A 55 12.48 -11.34 11.70
N PHE A 56 11.31 -10.89 11.24
CA PHE A 56 11.15 -9.93 10.14
C PHE A 56 11.79 -10.41 8.83
N GLN A 57 11.58 -11.68 8.50
CA GLN A 57 12.14 -12.29 7.28
C GLN A 57 11.75 -11.55 6.01
N ASN A 58 10.54 -10.99 5.92
CA ASN A 58 10.10 -10.22 4.75
C ASN A 58 10.94 -8.95 4.58
N ARG A 59 11.22 -8.26 5.67
CA ARG A 59 12.11 -7.09 5.66
C ARG A 59 13.52 -7.46 5.24
N GLN A 60 14.06 -8.55 5.81
CA GLN A 60 15.40 -9.03 5.48
C GLN A 60 15.50 -9.42 4.00
N LEU A 61 14.51 -10.11 3.46
CA LEU A 61 14.46 -10.46 2.04
C LEU A 61 14.40 -9.22 1.16
N ALA A 62 13.60 -8.25 1.51
CA ALA A 62 13.49 -6.98 0.77
C ALA A 62 14.79 -6.17 0.81
N GLN A 63 15.51 -6.19 1.95
CA GLN A 63 16.83 -5.55 2.06
C GLN A 63 17.88 -6.26 1.22
N LEU A 64 17.83 -7.59 1.18
CA LEU A 64 18.77 -8.40 0.40
C LEU A 64 18.54 -8.23 -1.11
N SER A 65 17.30 -8.30 -1.55
CA SER A 65 16.94 -8.14 -2.95
C SER A 65 15.51 -7.59 -3.08
N PRO A 66 15.35 -6.28 -3.27
CA PRO A 66 14.03 -5.68 -3.45
C PRO A 66 13.24 -6.31 -4.61
N ALA A 67 13.92 -6.71 -5.69
CA ALA A 67 13.26 -7.31 -6.85
C ALA A 67 12.55 -8.63 -6.52
N LEU A 68 13.08 -9.42 -5.59
CA LEU A 68 12.46 -10.70 -5.21
C LEU A 68 11.08 -10.53 -4.56
N VAL A 69 10.90 -9.48 -3.77
CA VAL A 69 9.61 -9.25 -3.10
C VAL A 69 8.54 -8.68 -4.04
N LEU A 70 8.95 -8.22 -5.22
CA LEU A 70 8.03 -7.74 -6.26
C LEU A 70 7.43 -8.89 -7.08
N GLU A 71 7.99 -10.08 -7.01
CA GLU A 71 7.50 -11.24 -7.72
C GLU A 71 6.18 -11.74 -7.14
N GLY A 72 5.18 -11.90 -7.99
CA GLY A 72 3.88 -12.38 -7.59
C GLY A 72 2.78 -11.91 -8.53
N GLU A 73 1.59 -12.39 -8.31
CA GLU A 73 0.43 -12.02 -9.12
C GLU A 73 0.10 -10.53 -8.94
N THR A 74 -0.01 -9.82 -10.04
CA THR A 74 -0.40 -8.39 -10.05
C THR A 74 -1.92 -8.26 -10.05
N THR A 75 -2.46 -7.33 -9.37
CA THR A 75 -1.88 -6.23 -8.57
C THR A 75 -1.28 -6.79 -7.29
N ARG A 76 -0.03 -6.43 -7.01
CA ARG A 76 0.68 -6.92 -5.82
C ARG A 76 0.82 -5.82 -4.77
N LEU A 77 0.48 -6.15 -3.54
CA LEU A 77 0.61 -5.25 -2.39
C LEU A 77 2.02 -5.32 -1.79
N ILE A 78 2.61 -4.15 -1.57
CA ILE A 78 3.83 -3.99 -0.77
C ILE A 78 3.46 -3.15 0.45
N ASP A 79 3.17 -3.83 1.56
CA ASP A 79 2.69 -3.17 2.77
C ASP A 79 3.85 -2.64 3.60
N GLU A 80 3.75 -1.37 4.04
CA GLU A 80 4.78 -0.68 4.81
C GLU A 80 6.12 -0.58 4.07
N TRP A 81 6.09 -0.14 2.81
CA TRP A 81 7.28 -0.05 1.96
C TRP A 81 8.41 0.81 2.56
N GLN A 82 8.07 1.81 3.39
CA GLN A 82 9.05 2.72 3.99
C GLN A 82 10.01 2.02 4.97
N GLU A 83 9.68 0.81 5.41
CA GLU A 83 10.60 -0.02 6.21
C GLU A 83 11.86 -0.42 5.42
N VAL A 84 11.74 -0.48 4.09
CA VAL A 84 12.85 -0.72 3.17
C VAL A 84 12.72 0.29 2.01
N PRO A 85 13.21 1.53 2.17
CA PRO A 85 13.02 2.60 1.19
C PRO A 85 13.44 2.26 -0.26
N PRO A 86 14.47 1.46 -0.53
CA PRO A 86 14.82 1.06 -1.89
C PRO A 86 13.70 0.34 -2.66
N LEU A 87 12.68 -0.17 -1.99
CA LEU A 87 11.51 -0.75 -2.66
C LEU A 87 10.80 0.24 -3.58
N TRP A 88 10.80 1.51 -3.25
CA TRP A 88 10.21 2.55 -4.09
C TRP A 88 10.88 2.59 -5.47
N ASP A 89 12.20 2.65 -5.50
CA ASP A 89 12.96 2.67 -6.75
C ASP A 89 12.82 1.35 -7.52
N ALA A 90 12.77 0.22 -6.80
CA ALA A 90 12.57 -1.09 -7.43
C ALA A 90 11.20 -1.18 -8.12
N VAL A 91 10.14 -0.68 -7.49
CA VAL A 91 8.80 -0.61 -8.08
C VAL A 91 8.78 0.31 -9.29
N ARG A 92 9.37 1.48 -9.19
CA ARG A 92 9.48 2.42 -10.30
C ARG A 92 10.20 1.81 -11.50
N TYR A 93 11.30 1.14 -11.26
CA TYR A 93 12.05 0.44 -12.30
C TYR A 93 11.21 -0.65 -12.97
N GLN A 94 10.52 -1.48 -12.17
CA GLN A 94 9.67 -2.54 -12.68
C GLN A 94 8.51 -2.01 -13.51
N VAL A 95 7.90 -0.91 -13.10
CA VAL A 95 6.82 -0.24 -13.84
C VAL A 95 7.33 0.27 -15.20
N ASP A 96 8.56 0.77 -15.25
CA ASP A 96 9.18 1.20 -16.50
C ASP A 96 9.45 0.04 -17.47
N GLN A 97 9.79 -1.13 -16.95
CA GLN A 97 10.10 -2.30 -17.76
C GLN A 97 8.86 -2.97 -18.36
N THR A 98 7.73 -2.83 -17.72
CA THR A 98 6.49 -3.52 -18.10
C THR A 98 5.38 -2.50 -18.34
N PRO A 99 4.85 -2.37 -19.58
CA PRO A 99 3.86 -1.34 -19.90
C PRO A 99 2.44 -1.70 -19.44
N LYS A 100 2.29 -2.24 -18.26
CA LYS A 100 1.00 -2.58 -17.66
C LYS A 100 0.61 -1.57 -16.59
N LYS A 101 -0.68 -1.29 -16.48
CA LYS A 101 -1.25 -0.50 -15.39
C LYS A 101 -1.61 -1.41 -14.22
N GLY A 102 -1.71 -0.83 -13.01
CA GLY A 102 -2.16 -1.55 -11.84
C GLY A 102 -1.27 -2.70 -11.40
N GLN A 103 0.04 -2.57 -11.53
CA GLN A 103 0.97 -3.63 -11.15
C GLN A 103 1.17 -3.74 -9.65
N PHE A 104 1.26 -2.60 -8.95
CA PHE A 104 1.58 -2.56 -7.52
C PHE A 104 0.71 -1.57 -6.76
N ILE A 105 0.43 -1.92 -5.51
CA ILE A 105 -0.04 -0.99 -4.50
C ILE A 105 0.99 -0.99 -3.36
N LEU A 106 1.52 0.19 -3.04
CA LEU A 106 2.38 0.37 -1.88
C LEU A 106 1.58 1.04 -0.78
N THR A 107 1.77 0.62 0.46
CA THR A 107 1.23 1.36 1.60
C THR A 107 2.35 1.92 2.44
N GLY A 108 2.13 3.11 2.98
CA GLY A 108 3.07 3.74 3.88
C GLY A 108 2.39 4.69 4.85
N SER A 109 2.98 4.81 6.03
CA SER A 109 2.59 5.85 6.96
C SER A 109 3.09 7.20 6.48
N VAL A 110 2.33 8.26 6.74
CA VAL A 110 2.79 9.61 6.45
C VAL A 110 3.93 9.95 7.40
N THR A 111 5.15 9.93 6.85
CA THR A 111 6.32 10.43 7.55
C THR A 111 6.88 11.63 6.78
N PRO A 112 7.26 12.72 7.46
CA PRO A 112 7.77 13.90 6.78
C PRO A 112 9.14 13.70 6.10
N ASN A 113 9.81 12.58 6.35
CA ASN A 113 11.15 12.30 5.85
C ASN A 113 11.21 11.00 5.06
N HIS A 114 11.18 11.10 3.75
CA HIS A 114 11.47 9.96 2.85
C HIS A 114 12.98 9.87 2.58
N LYS A 115 13.76 9.67 3.65
CA LYS A 115 15.22 9.45 3.51
C LYS A 115 15.47 8.12 2.82
N GLY A 116 16.33 8.12 1.80
CA GLY A 116 16.71 6.93 1.04
C GLY A 116 15.96 6.74 -0.28
N ILE A 117 15.03 7.63 -0.62
CA ILE A 117 14.39 7.64 -1.94
C ILE A 117 15.29 8.42 -2.90
N LEU A 118 15.77 7.76 -3.95
CA LEU A 118 16.62 8.36 -4.97
C LEU A 118 15.82 9.11 -6.04
N HIS A 119 14.58 8.67 -6.32
CA HIS A 119 13.73 9.23 -7.37
C HIS A 119 12.30 9.43 -6.85
N SER A 120 11.63 10.45 -7.36
CA SER A 120 10.26 10.81 -6.93
C SER A 120 9.19 9.81 -7.37
N GLY A 121 9.45 9.04 -8.44
CA GLY A 121 8.45 8.15 -9.04
C GLY A 121 7.34 8.90 -9.79
N ALA A 122 7.49 10.21 -10.02
CA ALA A 122 6.51 11.04 -10.69
C ALA A 122 6.10 10.46 -12.06
N GLY A 123 4.78 10.38 -12.31
CA GLY A 123 4.21 9.82 -13.54
C GLY A 123 4.14 8.28 -13.58
N ARG A 124 4.80 7.58 -12.66
CA ARG A 124 4.83 6.11 -12.60
C ARG A 124 4.12 5.57 -11.38
N ILE A 125 4.29 6.24 -10.24
CA ILE A 125 3.67 5.89 -8.97
C ILE A 125 2.78 7.05 -8.53
N ALA A 126 1.48 6.85 -8.56
CA ALA A 126 0.53 7.83 -8.09
C ALA A 126 0.43 7.77 -6.57
N ARG A 127 0.32 8.93 -5.93
CA ARG A 127 0.15 9.02 -4.48
C ARG A 127 -1.31 9.30 -4.15
N LEU A 128 -1.88 8.52 -3.26
CA LEU A 128 -3.24 8.68 -2.78
C LEU A 128 -3.22 8.72 -1.25
N ARG A 129 -3.63 9.84 -0.69
CA ARG A 129 -3.64 10.02 0.76
C ARG A 129 -5.01 9.69 1.34
N ILE A 130 -5.01 8.80 2.31
CA ILE A 130 -6.20 8.54 3.14
C ILE A 130 -6.11 9.42 4.38
N MET A 131 -7.14 10.22 4.59
CA MET A 131 -7.29 11.00 5.82
C MET A 131 -8.53 10.52 6.55
N HIS A 132 -8.43 10.41 7.88
CA HIS A 132 -9.62 10.13 8.68
C HIS A 132 -10.55 11.34 8.64
N ARG A 133 -11.76 11.15 8.11
CA ARG A 133 -12.83 12.12 8.24
C ARG A 133 -13.95 11.53 9.10
N PRO A 134 -14.42 12.25 10.13
CA PRO A 134 -15.61 11.81 10.85
C PRO A 134 -16.77 11.60 9.84
N GLY A 135 -17.36 10.41 9.82
CA GLY A 135 -18.46 10.07 8.92
C GLY A 135 -18.10 9.29 7.66
N GLU A 136 -16.82 9.07 7.33
CA GLU A 136 -16.41 8.21 6.21
C GLU A 136 -16.50 6.72 6.53
N ILE A 137 -16.87 6.37 7.73
CA ILE A 137 -17.14 4.99 8.13
C ILE A 137 -18.54 4.63 7.62
N ALA A 138 -18.62 3.50 6.89
CA ALA A 138 -19.88 3.03 6.33
C ALA A 138 -21.00 3.01 7.40
N PRO A 139 -22.23 3.45 7.04
CA PRO A 139 -23.36 3.48 7.98
C PRO A 139 -23.54 2.12 8.68
N GLY A 140 -23.65 2.12 10.00
CA GLY A 140 -23.88 0.92 10.80
C GLY A 140 -22.71 0.43 11.65
N ARG A 141 -21.54 1.05 11.56
CA ARG A 141 -20.44 0.71 12.47
C ARG A 141 -20.39 1.71 13.63
N ARG A 142 -20.80 1.25 14.81
CA ARG A 142 -20.50 2.01 16.04
C ARG A 142 -18.99 1.99 16.26
N ILE A 143 -18.39 3.16 16.29
CA ILE A 143 -16.98 3.30 16.69
C ILE A 143 -16.91 2.96 18.18
N ARG A 144 -16.30 1.83 18.51
CA ARG A 144 -15.92 1.55 19.90
C ARG A 144 -14.73 2.46 20.24
N THR A 145 -14.60 2.82 21.51
CA THR A 145 -13.49 3.68 21.99
C THR A 145 -12.11 3.16 21.58
N ASN A 146 -11.98 1.86 21.42
CA ASN A 146 -10.73 1.25 20.91
C ASN A 146 -10.53 1.43 19.41
N ASP A 147 -11.60 1.65 18.64
CA ASP A 147 -11.50 1.88 17.19
C ASP A 147 -11.14 3.34 16.88
N ALA A 148 -11.38 4.26 17.80
CA ALA A 148 -10.98 5.66 17.67
C ALA A 148 -9.45 5.82 17.58
N LYS A 149 -8.69 4.87 18.17
CA LYS A 149 -7.23 4.80 18.04
C LYS A 149 -6.77 4.13 16.74
N LYS A 150 -7.70 3.58 15.96
CA LYS A 150 -7.43 2.88 14.70
C LYS A 150 -7.97 3.63 13.47
N CYS A 151 -8.17 4.91 13.58
CA CYS A 151 -8.87 5.74 12.62
C CYS A 151 -10.33 5.31 12.46
#